data_8c00047e4159b48e8ee4acf544256464
#
_entry.id   8c00047e4159b48e8ee4acf544256464
#
_cell.length_a   1.000
_cell.length_b   1.000
_cell.length_c   1.000
_cell.angle_alpha   90.00
_cell.angle_beta   90.00
_cell.angle_gamma   90.00
#
_symmetry.space_group_name_H-M   'P 1'
#
loop_
_entity.id
_entity.type
_entity.pdbx_description
1 polymer ?
#
loop_
_entity_poly.entity_id
_entity_poly.type
_entity_poly.pdbx_seq_one_letter_code
_entity_poly.pdbx_strand_id
1 'polypeptide(L)'
;FQPAMAPLADEHVVEKNVPDAFVNTGLERWLRVRGIRDVVIVGVSTANSVESTARSAGNLGFRTIVVSDATFTFAKMDYAGVQRTADEVHAMSLANLDGEYAGIMRTAELLDEH
;
A
#
# COMPACT_ATOMS: atom_id res chain seq x y z
N PHE A 1 -13.25 -6.51 1.53
CA PHE A 1 -11.88 -6.52 2.08
C PHE A 1 -11.25 -5.15 1.99
N GLN A 2 -10.55 -4.76 2.99
CA GLN A 2 -9.88 -3.46 3.06
C GLN A 2 -8.38 -3.64 3.22
N PRO A 3 -7.56 -2.74 2.66
CA PRO A 3 -6.15 -2.73 2.98
C PRO A 3 -5.95 -2.49 4.46
N ALA A 4 -5.04 -3.24 5.04
CA ALA A 4 -4.61 -3.02 6.40
C ALA A 4 -3.29 -2.28 6.38
N MET A 5 -3.13 -1.35 7.29
CA MET A 5 -1.85 -0.69 7.52
C MET A 5 -1.32 -1.17 8.86
N ALA A 6 -0.14 -1.75 8.82
CA ALA A 6 0.52 -2.22 10.03
C ALA A 6 1.73 -1.35 10.31
N PRO A 7 1.63 -0.35 11.19
CA PRO A 7 2.82 0.35 11.67
C PRO A 7 3.70 -0.67 12.41
N LEU A 8 5.00 -0.52 12.31
CA LEU A 8 5.92 -1.51 12.89
C LEU A 8 5.75 -1.70 14.40
N ALA A 9 5.21 -0.71 15.08
CA ALA A 9 4.97 -0.78 16.52
C ALA A 9 3.58 -1.30 16.88
N ASP A 10 2.63 -1.27 15.96
CA ASP A 10 1.24 -1.59 16.24
C ASP A 10 0.47 -1.81 14.94
N GLU A 11 -0.72 -2.39 15.05
CA GLU A 11 -1.60 -2.61 13.91
C GLU A 11 -2.82 -1.72 14.00
N HIS A 12 -3.25 -1.24 12.85
CA HIS A 12 -4.44 -0.41 12.75
C HIS A 12 -5.19 -0.72 11.47
N VAL A 13 -6.43 -1.13 11.59
CA VAL A 13 -7.30 -1.38 10.44
C VAL A 13 -8.18 -0.17 10.24
N VAL A 14 -8.12 0.41 9.04
CA VAL A 14 -8.86 1.62 8.70
C VAL A 14 -10.04 1.26 7.83
N GLU A 15 -11.24 1.60 8.28
CA GLU A 15 -12.41 1.60 7.43
C GLU A 15 -12.48 2.91 6.67
N LYS A 16 -12.67 2.84 5.37
CA LYS A 16 -12.59 4.00 4.51
C LYS A 16 -13.69 4.02 3.47
N ASN A 17 -14.11 5.22 3.11
CA ASN A 17 -15.10 5.45 2.06
C ASN A 17 -14.46 5.75 0.71
N VAL A 18 -13.15 5.92 0.67
CA VAL A 18 -12.37 6.21 -0.53
C VAL A 18 -11.20 5.24 -0.60
N PRO A 19 -10.56 5.08 -1.79
CA PRO A 19 -9.45 4.13 -1.94
C PRO A 19 -8.25 4.43 -1.04
N ASP A 20 -8.00 5.68 -0.69
CA ASP A 20 -6.84 6.10 0.08
C ASP A 20 -7.14 6.05 1.58
N ALA A 21 -6.37 5.25 2.34
CA ALA A 21 -6.57 5.10 3.78
C ALA A 21 -6.27 6.37 4.58
N PHE A 22 -5.56 7.33 4.00
CA PHE A 22 -5.23 8.59 4.68
C PHE A 22 -6.30 9.67 4.51
N VAL A 23 -7.24 9.46 3.58
CA VAL A 23 -8.26 10.47 3.31
C VAL A 23 -9.44 10.29 4.26
N ASN A 24 -9.73 11.31 5.05
CA ASN A 24 -10.87 11.37 5.99
C ASN A 24 -10.85 10.25 7.05
N THR A 25 -9.67 9.77 7.43
CA THR A 25 -9.57 8.67 8.40
C THR A 25 -8.90 9.05 9.71
N GLY A 26 -8.20 10.17 9.76
CA GLY A 26 -7.40 10.55 10.92
C GLY A 26 -6.14 9.69 11.12
N LEU A 27 -5.81 8.83 10.15
CA LEU A 27 -4.69 7.90 10.28
C LEU A 27 -3.35 8.61 10.44
N GLU A 28 -3.10 9.66 9.67
CA GLU A 28 -1.84 10.40 9.76
C GLU A 28 -1.62 10.91 11.19
N ARG A 29 -2.64 11.53 11.77
CA ARG A 29 -2.54 12.07 13.14
C ARG A 29 -2.30 10.95 14.14
N TRP A 30 -3.00 9.82 13.98
CA TRP A 30 -2.84 8.66 14.85
C TRP A 30 -1.39 8.17 14.86
N LEU A 31 -0.79 8.06 13.66
CA LEU A 31 0.58 7.63 13.50
C LEU A 31 1.58 8.64 14.10
N ARG A 32 1.40 9.93 13.82
CA ARG A 32 2.32 10.96 14.27
C ARG A 32 2.33 11.15 15.78
N VAL A 33 1.16 11.08 16.40
CA VAL A 33 1.04 11.20 17.85
C VAL A 33 1.82 10.09 18.55
N ARG A 34 1.90 8.93 17.95
CA ARG A 34 2.63 7.76 18.48
C ARG A 34 4.08 7.69 18.05
N GLY A 35 4.54 8.65 17.27
CA GLY A 35 5.92 8.65 16.78
C GLY A 35 6.24 7.57 15.76
N ILE A 36 5.23 7.04 15.11
CA ILE A 36 5.40 5.98 14.11
C ILE A 36 5.78 6.62 12.77
N ARG A 37 6.88 6.15 12.19
CA ARG A 37 7.42 6.67 10.94
C ARG A 37 7.38 5.67 9.80
N ASP A 38 7.32 4.39 10.12
CA ASP A 38 7.38 3.30 9.16
C ASP A 38 6.01 2.64 9.08
N VAL A 39 5.51 2.43 7.88
CA VAL A 39 4.24 1.76 7.65
C VAL A 39 4.40 0.65 6.63
N VAL A 40 3.68 -0.44 6.84
CA VAL A 40 3.66 -1.60 5.95
C VAL A 40 2.24 -1.74 5.42
N ILE A 41 2.10 -1.87 4.11
CA ILE A 41 0.80 -1.93 3.45
C ILE A 41 0.59 -3.30 2.83
N VAL A 42 -0.53 -3.92 3.15
CA VAL A 42 -0.98 -5.19 2.60
C VAL A 42 -2.44 -5.06 2.17
N GLY A 43 -2.92 -5.95 1.37
CA GLY A 43 -4.34 -6.04 1.04
C GLY A 43 -4.66 -6.04 -0.45
N VAL A 44 -5.89 -5.67 -0.77
CA VAL A 44 -6.41 -5.51 -2.12
C VAL A 44 -7.16 -4.17 -2.23
N SER A 45 -7.15 -3.52 -3.36
CA SER A 45 -6.52 -3.90 -4.62
C SER A 45 -5.21 -3.13 -4.78
N THR A 46 -4.15 -3.80 -5.28
CA THR A 46 -2.85 -3.17 -5.49
C THR A 46 -2.96 -1.96 -6.42
N ALA A 47 -3.69 -2.11 -7.53
CA ALA A 47 -3.83 -1.07 -8.54
C ALA A 47 -4.76 0.07 -8.14
N ASN A 48 -5.37 0.02 -6.98
CA ASN A 48 -6.32 1.05 -6.54
C ASN A 48 -6.00 1.48 -5.11
N SER A 49 -6.65 0.89 -4.12
CA SER A 49 -6.54 1.38 -2.75
C SER A 49 -5.14 1.22 -2.15
N VAL A 50 -4.43 0.15 -2.48
CA VAL A 50 -3.05 -0.03 -2.01
C VAL A 50 -2.13 1.02 -2.64
N GLU A 51 -2.22 1.22 -3.94
CA GLU A 51 -1.39 2.21 -4.64
C GLU A 51 -1.69 3.62 -4.13
N SER A 52 -2.95 4.00 -4.00
CA SER A 52 -3.34 5.32 -3.49
C SER A 52 -2.84 5.56 -2.07
N THR A 53 -3.00 4.59 -1.19
CA THR A 53 -2.55 4.69 0.20
C THR A 53 -1.03 4.81 0.27
N ALA A 54 -0.30 4.03 -0.53
CA ALA A 54 1.16 4.08 -0.55
C ALA A 54 1.68 5.42 -1.05
N ARG A 55 1.04 6.01 -2.07
CA ARG A 55 1.41 7.34 -2.57
C ARG A 55 1.23 8.40 -1.49
N SER A 56 0.11 8.36 -0.78
CA SER A 56 -0.14 9.32 0.30
C SER A 56 0.85 9.13 1.44
N ALA A 57 1.12 7.90 1.85
CA ALA A 57 2.09 7.62 2.91
C ALA A 57 3.48 8.17 2.54
N GLY A 58 3.93 7.91 1.32
CA GLY A 58 5.21 8.43 0.84
C GLY A 58 5.24 9.95 0.78
N ASN A 59 4.17 10.56 0.28
CA ASN A 59 4.06 12.02 0.21
C ASN A 59 4.04 12.68 1.59
N LEU A 60 3.49 11.99 2.58
CA LEU A 60 3.44 12.49 3.96
C LEU A 60 4.76 12.25 4.72
N GLY A 61 5.73 11.60 4.10
CA GLY A 61 7.05 11.40 4.67
C GLY A 61 7.22 10.14 5.49
N PHE A 62 6.26 9.21 5.45
CA PHE A 62 6.43 7.92 6.10
C PHE A 62 7.35 7.02 5.28
N ARG A 63 8.19 6.24 5.96
CA ARG A 63 8.88 5.14 5.31
C ARG A 63 7.84 4.06 5.01
N THR A 64 7.56 3.86 3.74
CA THR A 64 6.44 3.04 3.31
C THR A 64 6.95 1.78 2.64
N ILE A 65 6.41 0.64 3.05
CA ILE A 65 6.74 -0.67 2.47
C ILE A 65 5.44 -1.30 1.99
N VAL A 66 5.42 -1.73 0.74
CA VAL A 66 4.32 -2.52 0.17
C VAL A 66 4.80 -3.95 0.04
N VAL A 67 4.05 -4.88 0.62
CA VAL A 67 4.42 -6.30 0.62
C VAL A 67 3.87 -6.93 -0.65
N SER A 68 4.76 -7.30 -1.57
CA SER A 68 4.37 -7.74 -2.91
C SER A 68 3.55 -9.03 -2.93
N ASP A 69 3.83 -9.96 -2.03
CA ASP A 69 3.12 -11.23 -1.95
C ASP A 69 1.96 -11.22 -0.95
N ALA A 70 1.64 -10.07 -0.39
CA ALA A 70 0.49 -9.87 0.48
C ALA A 70 -0.41 -8.75 -0.01
N THR A 71 -0.23 -8.30 -1.25
CA THR A 71 -1.12 -7.38 -1.94
C THR A 71 -1.58 -8.03 -3.23
N PHE A 72 -2.84 -7.82 -3.59
CA PHE A 72 -3.47 -8.51 -4.70
C PHE A 72 -4.31 -7.55 -5.51
N THR A 73 -4.53 -7.88 -6.76
CA THR A 73 -5.40 -7.12 -7.65
C THR A 73 -6.12 -8.05 -8.61
N PHE A 74 -6.85 -7.47 -9.55
CA PHE A 74 -7.66 -8.20 -10.51
C PHE A 74 -7.21 -7.86 -11.92
N ALA A 75 -7.55 -8.74 -12.88
CA ALA A 75 -7.36 -8.45 -14.29
C ALA A 75 -8.11 -7.17 -14.67
N LYS A 76 -7.53 -6.42 -15.59
CA LYS A 76 -8.08 -5.12 -15.97
C LYS A 76 -7.75 -4.83 -17.43
N MET A 77 -8.68 -4.20 -18.13
CA MET A 77 -8.39 -3.68 -19.46
C MET A 77 -7.61 -2.36 -19.32
N ASP A 78 -6.53 -2.21 -20.07
CA ASP A 78 -5.77 -0.97 -20.04
C ASP A 78 -6.45 0.12 -20.87
N TYR A 79 -5.88 1.31 -20.85
CA TYR A 79 -6.47 2.45 -21.55
C TYR A 79 -6.55 2.24 -23.05
N ALA A 80 -5.63 1.48 -23.63
CA ALA A 80 -5.62 1.18 -25.06
C ALA A 80 -6.59 0.05 -25.43
N GLY A 81 -7.31 -0.53 -24.47
CA GLY A 81 -8.27 -1.59 -24.72
C GLY A 81 -7.67 -2.99 -24.71
N VAL A 82 -6.45 -3.16 -24.21
CA VAL A 82 -5.81 -4.46 -24.10
C VAL A 82 -6.08 -5.06 -22.73
N GLN A 83 -6.59 -6.29 -22.70
CA GLN A 83 -6.85 -6.98 -21.44
C GLN A 83 -5.52 -7.38 -20.80
N ARG A 84 -5.31 -6.94 -19.56
CA ARG A 84 -4.13 -7.28 -18.77
C ARG A 84 -4.48 -8.27 -17.69
N THR A 85 -3.60 -9.21 -17.44
CA THR A 85 -3.79 -10.20 -16.38
C THR A 85 -3.63 -9.53 -15.01
N ALA A 86 -4.11 -10.20 -13.95
CA ALA A 86 -3.91 -9.72 -12.59
C ALA A 86 -2.42 -9.56 -12.28
N ASP A 87 -1.57 -10.48 -12.72
CA ASP A 87 -0.12 -10.37 -12.49
C ASP A 87 0.49 -9.17 -13.20
N GLU A 88 0.06 -8.89 -14.43
CA GLU A 88 0.54 -7.72 -15.17
C GLU A 88 0.12 -6.41 -14.49
N VAL A 89 -1.12 -6.31 -14.05
CA VAL A 89 -1.63 -5.14 -13.34
C VAL A 89 -0.89 -4.95 -12.03
N HIS A 90 -0.69 -6.03 -11.28
CA HIS A 90 0.03 -6.02 -10.01
C HIS A 90 1.48 -5.55 -10.21
N ALA A 91 2.19 -6.13 -11.15
CA ALA A 91 3.58 -5.77 -11.42
C ALA A 91 3.72 -4.29 -11.82
N MET A 92 2.81 -3.78 -12.64
CA MET A 92 2.84 -2.37 -13.05
C MET A 92 2.55 -1.43 -11.88
N SER A 93 1.60 -1.77 -11.03
CA SER A 93 1.29 -0.97 -9.83
C SER A 93 2.48 -0.90 -8.89
N LEU A 94 3.16 -2.01 -8.66
CA LEU A 94 4.35 -2.03 -7.83
C LEU A 94 5.48 -1.21 -8.46
N ALA A 95 5.65 -1.29 -9.78
CA ALA A 95 6.65 -0.48 -10.48
C ALA A 95 6.38 1.02 -10.34
N ASN A 96 5.11 1.44 -10.34
CA ASN A 96 4.74 2.83 -10.14
C ASN A 96 5.12 3.36 -8.77
N LEU A 97 5.15 2.49 -7.78
CA LEU A 97 5.44 2.87 -6.39
C LEU A 97 6.92 2.75 -6.04
N ASP A 98 7.60 1.78 -6.63
CA ASP A 98 8.95 1.39 -6.25
C ASP A 98 9.95 2.54 -6.44
N GLY A 99 10.60 2.90 -5.36
CA GLY A 99 11.62 3.94 -5.36
C GLY A 99 11.10 5.37 -5.31
N GLU A 100 9.82 5.62 -5.60
CA GLU A 100 9.25 6.97 -5.55
C GLU A 100 8.41 7.21 -4.30
N TYR A 101 7.54 6.27 -3.98
CA TYR A 101 6.62 6.41 -2.86
C TYR A 101 6.85 5.38 -1.77
N ALA A 102 7.34 4.20 -2.15
CA ALA A 102 7.45 3.07 -1.25
C ALA A 102 8.61 2.18 -1.63
N GLY A 103 9.06 1.35 -0.69
CA GLY A 103 9.89 0.19 -0.96
C GLY A 103 8.99 -1.02 -1.17
N ILE A 104 9.40 -1.92 -2.04
CA ILE A 104 8.67 -3.15 -2.31
C ILE A 104 9.43 -4.31 -1.69
N MET A 105 8.78 -5.07 -0.83
CA MET A 105 9.36 -6.25 -0.18
C MET A 105 8.42 -7.42 -0.28
N ARG A 106 8.99 -8.62 -0.24
CA ARG A 106 8.23 -9.85 -0.03
C ARG A 106 8.11 -10.08 1.47
N THR A 107 7.12 -10.86 1.88
CA THR A 107 6.92 -11.16 3.30
C THR A 107 8.18 -11.68 3.96
N ALA A 108 8.89 -12.60 3.32
CA ALA A 108 10.11 -13.18 3.88
C ALA A 108 11.20 -12.12 4.11
N GLU A 109 11.34 -11.16 3.19
CA GLU A 109 12.31 -10.08 3.32
C GLU A 109 11.97 -9.14 4.48
N LEU A 110 10.68 -8.85 4.64
CA LEU A 110 10.19 -8.00 5.73
C LEU A 110 10.46 -8.64 7.09
N LEU A 111 10.19 -9.93 7.22
CA LEU A 111 10.41 -10.67 8.48
C LEU A 111 11.91 -10.77 8.83
N ASP A 112 12.76 -10.90 7.82
CA ASP A 112 14.22 -10.93 8.05
C ASP A 112 14.75 -9.58 8.50
N GLU A 113 14.10 -8.47 8.12
CA GLU A 113 14.50 -7.12 8.51
C GLU A 113 14.11 -6.81 9.96
N HIS A 114 13.10 -7.49 10.45
CA HIS A 114 12.53 -7.27 11.77
C HIS A 114 12.50 -8.54 12.60
#